data_1351b2a7d6e365bafe6ae18f6aacbd33
#
_entry.id   1351b2a7d6e365bafe6ae18f6aacbd33
#
_cell.length_a   1.000
_cell.length_b   1.000
_cell.length_c   1.000
_cell.angle_alpha   90.00
_cell.angle_beta   90.00
_cell.angle_gamma   90.00
#
_symmetry.space_group_name_H-M   'P 1'
#
loop_
_entity.id
_entity.type
_entity.pdbx_description
1 polymer ?
#
loop_
_entity_poly.entity_id
_entity_poly.type
_entity_poly.pdbx_seq_one_letter_code
_entity_poly.pdbx_strand_id
1 'polypeptide(L)'
;MAYMVAAMLTPYRSMIKVATPVVTNLWKERDMEGMRRISREMSLVNLIVGSFLFLLIWVNLDNIFSLIPGSYSDGRYVFLFLGLARVMDMYSGLNGTILVTSKKYRYDFTFSLMLVALTVASNALLIPRWGMTGAALATMITVLAYNAIRIASVWKFYRIQPFALSDLLVVALAAGCIGASALVPPMGHFIADGLIRSALVAALYGGAVYSLKLSPEINRTIDRTLSRLGIRLGRRA
;
A
#
# COMPACT_ATOMS: atom_id res chain seq x y z
N MET A 1 8.02 10.29 11.75
CA MET A 1 7.75 8.90 11.30
C MET A 1 6.26 8.56 11.32
N ALA A 2 5.57 8.59 12.46
CA ALA A 2 4.16 8.22 12.55
C ALA A 2 3.25 8.99 11.57
N TYR A 3 3.45 10.28 11.39
CA TYR A 3 2.66 11.10 10.45
C TYR A 3 2.86 10.70 8.98
N MET A 4 4.07 10.33 8.56
CA MET A 4 4.35 9.88 7.19
C MET A 4 3.62 8.57 6.88
N VAL A 5 3.65 7.64 7.82
CA VAL A 5 2.94 6.36 7.72
C VAL A 5 1.42 6.57 7.76
N ALA A 6 0.94 7.52 8.57
CA ALA A 6 -0.48 7.87 8.63
C ALA A 6 -0.97 8.52 7.31
N ALA A 7 -0.14 9.34 6.66
CA ALA A 7 -0.48 9.96 5.38
C ALA A 7 -0.76 8.93 4.27
N MET A 8 -0.06 7.79 4.28
CA MET A 8 -0.30 6.69 3.33
C MET A 8 -1.72 6.10 3.45
N LEU A 9 -2.34 6.16 4.64
CA LEU A 9 -3.66 5.59 4.87
C LEU A 9 -4.82 6.50 4.44
N THR A 10 -4.58 7.78 4.23
CA THR A 10 -5.65 8.74 3.91
C THR A 10 -6.37 8.38 2.60
N PRO A 11 -5.68 8.15 1.46
CA PRO A 11 -6.35 7.74 0.23
C PRO A 11 -7.07 6.40 0.38
N TYR A 12 -6.46 5.43 1.06
CA TYR A 12 -7.06 4.12 1.31
C TYR A 12 -8.39 4.20 2.07
N ARG A 13 -8.44 4.98 3.17
CA ARG A 13 -9.67 5.16 3.95
C ARG A 13 -10.80 5.77 3.14
N SER A 14 -10.49 6.71 2.26
CA SER A 14 -11.47 7.32 1.37
C SER A 14 -12.02 6.31 0.36
N MET A 15 -11.16 5.49 -0.21
CA MET A 15 -11.55 4.43 -1.16
C MET A 15 -12.45 3.38 -0.50
N ILE A 16 -12.13 2.94 0.73
CA ILE A 16 -12.97 1.97 1.47
C ILE A 16 -14.35 2.55 1.78
N LYS A 17 -14.46 3.83 2.16
CA LYS A 17 -15.76 4.48 2.42
C LYS A 17 -16.65 4.47 1.18
N VAL A 18 -16.09 4.71 0.00
CA VAL A 18 -16.83 4.68 -1.27
C VAL A 18 -17.19 3.25 -1.69
N ALA A 19 -16.31 2.30 -1.43
CA ALA A 19 -16.52 0.91 -1.82
C ALA A 19 -17.51 0.15 -0.90
N THR A 20 -17.66 0.53 0.37
CA THR A 20 -18.52 -0.17 1.32
C THR A 20 -19.98 -0.27 0.87
N PRO A 21 -20.67 0.80 0.37
CA PRO A 21 -22.02 0.69 -0.15
C PRO A 21 -22.11 -0.25 -1.36
N VAL A 22 -21.12 -0.22 -2.24
CA VAL A 22 -21.07 -1.10 -3.43
C VAL A 22 -20.99 -2.56 -3.00
N VAL A 23 -20.09 -2.90 -2.07
CA VAL A 23 -19.99 -4.25 -1.49
C VAL A 23 -21.30 -4.70 -0.87
N THR A 24 -21.98 -3.80 -0.14
CA THR A 24 -23.28 -4.12 0.50
C THR A 24 -24.37 -4.39 -0.53
N ASN A 25 -24.40 -3.66 -1.65
CA ASN A 25 -25.34 -3.90 -2.74
C ASN A 25 -25.06 -5.23 -3.45
N LEU A 26 -23.81 -5.52 -3.75
CA LEU A 26 -23.42 -6.81 -4.35
C LEU A 26 -23.80 -8.01 -3.47
N TRP A 27 -23.76 -7.85 -2.13
CA TRP A 27 -24.29 -8.85 -1.20
C TRP A 27 -25.79 -9.04 -1.33
N LYS A 28 -26.57 -7.94 -1.46
CA LYS A 28 -28.04 -8.01 -1.62
C LYS A 28 -28.43 -8.68 -2.94
N GLU A 29 -27.72 -8.36 -4.01
CA GLU A 29 -27.93 -8.89 -5.36
C GLU A 29 -27.36 -10.32 -5.53
N ARG A 30 -26.58 -10.81 -4.55
CA ARG A 30 -25.85 -12.09 -4.61
C ARG A 30 -24.87 -12.15 -5.79
N ASP A 31 -24.38 -11.01 -6.25
CA ASP A 31 -23.42 -10.92 -7.35
C ASP A 31 -22.00 -11.19 -6.83
N MET A 32 -21.63 -12.48 -6.83
CA MET A 32 -20.29 -12.91 -6.41
C MET A 32 -19.22 -12.63 -7.46
N GLU A 33 -19.61 -12.50 -8.72
CA GLU A 33 -18.67 -12.18 -9.80
C GLU A 33 -18.28 -10.71 -9.77
N GLY A 34 -19.25 -9.81 -9.63
CA GLY A 34 -19.02 -8.40 -9.35
C GLY A 34 -18.16 -8.19 -8.11
N MET A 35 -18.42 -8.97 -7.05
CA MET A 35 -17.61 -8.91 -5.81
C MET A 35 -16.14 -9.29 -6.04
N ARG A 36 -15.88 -10.35 -6.82
CA ARG A 36 -14.50 -10.75 -7.18
C ARG A 36 -13.80 -9.68 -8.01
N ARG A 37 -14.51 -9.12 -8.99
CA ARG A 37 -13.98 -8.07 -9.87
C ARG A 37 -13.60 -6.83 -9.07
N ILE A 38 -14.52 -6.28 -8.29
CA ILE A 38 -14.24 -5.06 -7.51
C ILE A 38 -13.14 -5.28 -6.46
N SER A 39 -13.13 -6.45 -5.80
CA SER A 39 -12.08 -6.78 -4.83
C SER A 39 -10.70 -6.77 -5.48
N ARG A 40 -10.57 -7.38 -6.67
CA ARG A 40 -9.31 -7.46 -7.40
C ARG A 40 -8.84 -6.11 -7.93
N GLU A 41 -9.76 -5.33 -8.53
CA GLU A 41 -9.48 -3.99 -9.05
C GLU A 41 -9.01 -3.06 -7.93
N MET A 42 -9.72 -3.05 -6.80
CA MET A 42 -9.37 -2.21 -5.65
C MET A 42 -8.05 -2.63 -5.00
N SER A 43 -7.78 -3.93 -4.89
CA SER A 43 -6.50 -4.40 -4.33
C SER A 43 -5.32 -3.98 -5.22
N LEU A 44 -5.44 -4.10 -6.53
CA LEU A 44 -4.42 -3.67 -7.47
C LEU A 44 -4.20 -2.14 -7.44
N VAL A 45 -5.27 -1.35 -7.46
CA VAL A 45 -5.19 0.12 -7.35
C VAL A 45 -4.53 0.52 -6.04
N ASN A 46 -4.93 -0.09 -4.93
CA ASN A 46 -4.34 0.17 -3.62
C ASN A 46 -2.87 -0.23 -3.54
N LEU A 47 -2.48 -1.34 -4.18
CA LEU A 47 -1.09 -1.76 -4.27
C LEU A 47 -0.25 -0.74 -5.05
N ILE A 48 -0.75 -0.29 -6.20
CA ILE A 48 -0.06 0.71 -7.02
C ILE A 48 0.11 2.03 -6.25
N VAL A 49 -0.97 2.55 -5.66
CA VAL A 49 -0.93 3.81 -4.89
C VAL A 49 -0.08 3.67 -3.63
N GLY A 50 -0.24 2.57 -2.89
CA GLY A 50 0.52 2.31 -1.67
C GLY A 50 2.01 2.17 -1.93
N SER A 51 2.39 1.42 -2.96
CA SER A 51 3.80 1.28 -3.37
C SER A 51 4.38 2.61 -3.86
N PHE A 52 3.63 3.41 -4.60
CA PHE A 52 4.06 4.73 -5.04
C PHE A 52 4.35 5.67 -3.85
N LEU A 53 3.42 5.74 -2.89
CA LEU A 53 3.61 6.55 -1.69
C LEU A 53 4.79 6.07 -0.84
N PHE A 54 4.93 4.74 -0.72
CA PHE A 54 6.08 4.14 -0.05
C PHE A 54 7.40 4.54 -0.72
N LEU A 55 7.47 4.44 -2.05
CA LEU A 55 8.64 4.80 -2.84
C LEU A 55 9.00 6.28 -2.67
N LEU A 56 8.01 7.19 -2.78
CA LEU A 56 8.25 8.63 -2.64
C LEU A 56 8.89 8.98 -1.29
N ILE A 57 8.44 8.32 -0.22
CA ILE A 57 9.02 8.56 1.11
C ILE A 57 10.37 7.87 1.24
N TRP A 58 10.48 6.61 0.77
CA TRP A 58 11.71 5.81 0.88
C TRP A 58 12.92 6.46 0.24
N VAL A 59 12.76 6.95 -0.99
CA VAL A 59 13.87 7.58 -1.73
C VAL A 59 14.29 8.93 -1.17
N ASN A 60 13.43 9.55 -0.34
CA ASN A 60 13.67 10.83 0.31
C ASN A 60 14.02 10.71 1.80
N LEU A 61 14.18 9.50 2.34
CA LEU A 61 14.40 9.33 3.78
C LEU A 61 15.65 10.06 4.27
N ASP A 62 16.75 10.00 3.52
CA ASP A 62 18.00 10.67 3.90
C ASP A 62 17.82 12.21 3.94
N ASN A 63 17.08 12.75 2.96
CA ASN A 63 16.73 14.18 2.94
C ASN A 63 15.80 14.56 4.11
N ILE A 64 14.87 13.69 4.46
CA ILE A 64 13.96 13.91 5.60
C ILE A 64 14.73 13.85 6.92
N PHE A 65 15.67 12.92 7.06
CA PHE A 65 16.48 12.79 8.28
C PHE A 65 17.46 13.95 8.44
N SER A 66 17.96 14.54 7.34
CA SER A 66 18.83 15.72 7.41
C SER A 66 18.14 16.94 8.02
N LEU A 67 16.80 16.99 8.00
CA LEU A 67 15.99 18.07 8.60
C LEU A 67 15.70 17.87 10.09
N ILE A 68 15.94 16.66 10.62
CA ILE A 68 15.61 16.33 12.01
C ILE A 68 16.89 16.33 12.84
N PRO A 69 16.99 17.15 13.91
CA PRO A 69 18.16 17.15 14.79
C PRO A 69 18.32 15.79 15.48
N GLY A 70 19.51 15.20 15.42
CA GLY A 70 19.86 13.94 16.08
C GLY A 70 20.19 12.82 15.10
N SER A 71 20.85 11.76 15.61
CA SER A 71 21.19 10.59 14.80
C SER A 71 20.00 9.62 14.73
N TYR A 72 19.26 9.64 13.64
CA TYR A 72 18.10 8.76 13.41
C TYR A 72 18.42 7.62 12.43
N SER A 73 19.64 7.06 12.48
CA SER A 73 20.05 5.95 11.61
C SER A 73 19.07 4.77 11.64
N ASP A 74 18.53 4.46 12.81
CA ASP A 74 17.57 3.37 13.00
C ASP A 74 16.18 3.68 12.43
N GLY A 75 15.86 4.94 12.21
CA GLY A 75 14.60 5.39 11.65
C GLY A 75 14.31 4.83 10.26
N ARG A 76 15.37 4.50 9.47
CA ARG A 76 15.23 3.89 8.15
C ARG A 76 14.55 2.52 8.22
N TYR A 77 14.98 1.66 9.14
CA TYR A 77 14.37 0.34 9.36
C TYR A 77 12.96 0.46 9.93
N VAL A 78 12.73 1.41 10.83
CA VAL A 78 11.38 1.69 11.35
C VAL A 78 10.44 2.05 10.22
N PHE A 79 10.84 2.96 9.32
CA PHE A 79 10.01 3.31 8.17
C PHE A 79 9.83 2.12 7.22
N LEU A 80 10.88 1.34 6.95
CA LEU A 80 10.79 0.16 6.10
C LEU A 80 9.69 -0.80 6.59
N PHE A 81 9.76 -1.20 7.84
CA PHE A 81 8.83 -2.18 8.39
C PHE A 81 7.39 -1.63 8.47
N LEU A 82 7.23 -0.41 8.96
CA LEU A 82 5.90 0.20 9.05
C LEU A 82 5.33 0.52 7.66
N GLY A 83 6.14 0.97 6.72
CA GLY A 83 5.73 1.27 5.36
C GLY A 83 5.29 0.01 4.61
N LEU A 84 6.06 -1.08 4.68
CA LEU A 84 5.67 -2.36 4.10
C LEU A 84 4.37 -2.91 4.73
N ALA A 85 4.23 -2.79 6.06
CA ALA A 85 2.98 -3.15 6.73
C ALA A 85 1.80 -2.37 6.16
N ARG A 86 1.96 -1.06 5.89
CA ARG A 86 0.90 -0.23 5.30
C ARG A 86 0.59 -0.56 3.85
N VAL A 87 1.60 -0.83 3.04
CA VAL A 87 1.37 -1.30 1.66
C VAL A 87 0.55 -2.59 1.66
N MET A 88 0.88 -3.54 2.54
CA MET A 88 0.12 -4.78 2.66
C MET A 88 -1.31 -4.57 3.20
N ASP A 89 -1.49 -3.65 4.14
CA ASP A 89 -2.80 -3.28 4.68
C ASP A 89 -3.69 -2.68 3.57
N MET A 90 -3.12 -1.80 2.75
CA MET A 90 -3.80 -1.24 1.58
C MET A 90 -4.11 -2.32 0.53
N TYR A 91 -3.16 -3.21 0.24
CA TYR A 91 -3.33 -4.30 -0.72
C TYR A 91 -4.42 -5.30 -0.30
N SER A 92 -4.52 -5.61 0.99
CA SER A 92 -5.62 -6.43 1.52
C SER A 92 -7.00 -5.87 1.13
N GLY A 93 -7.08 -4.58 0.84
CA GLY A 93 -8.18 -3.92 0.17
C GLY A 93 -9.53 -4.17 0.83
N LEU A 94 -10.47 -4.69 0.05
CA LEU A 94 -11.85 -4.91 0.48
C LEU A 94 -12.06 -6.17 1.33
N ASN A 95 -11.04 -7.03 1.55
CA ASN A 95 -11.24 -8.29 2.27
C ASN A 95 -11.85 -8.08 3.66
N GLY A 96 -11.41 -7.05 4.39
CA GLY A 96 -12.02 -6.69 5.66
C GLY A 96 -13.48 -6.28 5.52
N THR A 97 -13.79 -5.43 4.55
CA THR A 97 -15.16 -4.96 4.30
C THR A 97 -16.07 -6.11 3.88
N ILE A 98 -15.60 -6.99 2.98
CA ILE A 98 -16.34 -8.19 2.55
C ILE A 98 -16.67 -9.08 3.75
N LEU A 99 -15.70 -9.30 4.64
CA LEU A 99 -15.89 -10.17 5.81
C LEU A 99 -16.88 -9.55 6.81
N VAL A 100 -16.69 -8.26 7.16
CA VAL A 100 -17.53 -7.54 8.14
C VAL A 100 -18.99 -7.40 7.67
N THR A 101 -19.19 -7.17 6.36
CA THR A 101 -20.55 -7.03 5.77
C THR A 101 -21.22 -8.37 5.45
N SER A 102 -20.51 -9.47 5.60
CA SER A 102 -20.99 -10.83 5.30
C SER A 102 -21.69 -11.48 6.50
N LYS A 103 -22.34 -12.62 6.26
CA LYS A 103 -22.88 -13.49 7.33
C LYS A 103 -21.78 -14.04 8.26
N LYS A 104 -20.53 -13.91 7.89
CA LYS A 104 -19.37 -14.43 8.62
C LYS A 104 -18.63 -13.34 9.43
N TYR A 105 -19.25 -12.19 9.71
CA TYR A 105 -18.67 -11.04 10.44
C TYR A 105 -18.06 -11.41 11.80
N ARG A 106 -18.57 -12.46 12.46
CA ARG A 106 -18.05 -12.94 13.75
C ARG A 106 -16.58 -13.38 13.67
N TYR A 107 -16.14 -13.89 12.52
CA TYR A 107 -14.73 -14.27 12.31
C TYR A 107 -13.83 -13.04 12.32
N ASP A 108 -14.27 -11.90 11.79
CA ASP A 108 -13.46 -10.67 11.83
C ASP A 108 -13.24 -10.18 13.26
N PHE A 109 -14.24 -10.31 14.13
CA PHE A 109 -14.10 -10.03 15.56
C PHE A 109 -13.05 -10.96 16.22
N THR A 110 -13.11 -12.27 15.95
CA THR A 110 -12.14 -13.23 16.46
C THR A 110 -10.72 -12.92 15.95
N PHE A 111 -10.58 -12.55 14.68
CA PHE A 111 -9.29 -12.17 14.12
C PHE A 111 -8.76 -10.86 14.74
N SER A 112 -9.65 -9.94 15.07
CA SER A 112 -9.27 -8.70 15.76
C SER A 112 -8.76 -8.97 17.19
N LEU A 113 -9.37 -9.91 17.92
CA LEU A 113 -8.85 -10.35 19.23
C LEU A 113 -7.48 -11.03 19.09
N MET A 114 -7.31 -11.88 18.08
CA MET A 114 -6.03 -12.51 17.78
C MET A 114 -4.97 -11.47 17.39
N LEU A 115 -5.34 -10.43 16.65
CA LEU A 115 -4.45 -9.31 16.33
C LEU A 115 -3.93 -8.65 17.60
N VAL A 116 -4.81 -8.36 18.58
CA VAL A 116 -4.40 -7.76 19.87
C VAL A 116 -3.42 -8.68 20.59
N ALA A 117 -3.74 -9.97 20.74
CA ALA A 117 -2.89 -10.93 21.40
C ALA A 117 -1.50 -11.05 20.71
N LEU A 118 -1.49 -11.14 19.37
CA LEU A 118 -0.27 -11.21 18.60
C LEU A 118 0.56 -9.91 18.70
N THR A 119 -0.11 -8.75 18.75
CA THR A 119 0.55 -7.44 18.94
C THR A 119 1.25 -7.39 20.29
N VAL A 120 0.58 -7.79 21.36
CA VAL A 120 1.17 -7.81 22.71
C VAL A 120 2.36 -8.79 22.76
N ALA A 121 2.17 -10.01 22.26
CA ALA A 121 3.23 -11.04 22.28
C ALA A 121 4.45 -10.62 21.45
N SER A 122 4.23 -10.14 20.21
CA SER A 122 5.35 -9.73 19.34
C SER A 122 6.10 -8.51 19.91
N ASN A 123 5.40 -7.53 20.47
CA ASN A 123 6.04 -6.37 21.10
C ASN A 123 6.84 -6.79 22.37
N ALA A 124 6.29 -7.66 23.20
CA ALA A 124 7.00 -8.17 24.38
C ALA A 124 8.29 -8.91 24.02
N LEU A 125 8.34 -9.59 22.88
CA LEU A 125 9.52 -10.33 22.42
C LEU A 125 10.54 -9.46 21.68
N LEU A 126 10.07 -8.50 20.87
CA LEU A 126 10.94 -7.79 19.92
C LEU A 126 11.43 -6.44 20.45
N ILE A 127 10.63 -5.73 21.25
CA ILE A 127 11.03 -4.44 21.82
C ILE A 127 12.26 -4.57 22.75
N PRO A 128 12.34 -5.55 23.67
CA PRO A 128 13.51 -5.65 24.54
C PRO A 128 14.82 -5.91 23.80
N ARG A 129 14.74 -6.52 22.58
CA ARG A 129 15.92 -6.89 21.79
C ARG A 129 16.36 -5.79 20.82
N TRP A 130 15.41 -5.10 20.20
CA TRP A 130 15.68 -4.16 19.09
C TRP A 130 15.04 -2.79 19.28
N GLY A 131 14.53 -2.48 20.48
CA GLY A 131 13.97 -1.15 20.78
C GLY A 131 12.89 -0.73 19.79
N MET A 132 13.02 0.46 19.25
CA MET A 132 12.06 1.08 18.32
C MET A 132 11.94 0.29 16.99
N THR A 133 13.05 -0.25 16.50
CA THR A 133 13.06 -1.11 15.31
C THR A 133 12.30 -2.42 15.57
N GLY A 134 12.44 -2.98 16.80
CA GLY A 134 11.68 -4.15 17.25
C GLY A 134 10.18 -3.89 17.28
N ALA A 135 9.74 -2.73 17.75
CA ALA A 135 8.32 -2.34 17.72
C ALA A 135 7.76 -2.24 16.29
N ALA A 136 8.55 -1.67 15.38
CA ALA A 136 8.17 -1.56 13.96
C ALA A 136 8.07 -2.94 13.30
N LEU A 137 9.02 -3.83 13.56
CA LEU A 137 9.02 -5.20 13.05
C LEU A 137 7.86 -6.01 13.65
N ALA A 138 7.57 -5.88 14.95
CA ALA A 138 6.42 -6.49 15.59
C ALA A 138 5.12 -6.08 14.91
N THR A 139 4.97 -4.78 14.64
CA THR A 139 3.80 -4.25 13.93
C THR A 139 3.69 -4.84 12.52
N MET A 140 4.80 -4.92 11.78
CA MET A 140 4.79 -5.51 10.44
C MET A 140 4.35 -6.97 10.47
N ILE A 141 4.94 -7.80 11.33
CA ILE A 141 4.59 -9.22 11.47
C ILE A 141 3.10 -9.37 11.80
N THR A 142 2.61 -8.57 12.76
CA THR A 142 1.23 -8.64 13.21
C THR A 142 0.25 -8.24 12.10
N VAL A 143 0.53 -7.16 11.36
CA VAL A 143 -0.30 -6.71 10.24
C VAL A 143 -0.28 -7.71 9.09
N LEU A 144 0.89 -8.27 8.75
CA LEU A 144 1.01 -9.30 7.71
C LEU A 144 0.21 -10.55 8.08
N ALA A 145 0.36 -11.06 9.30
CA ALA A 145 -0.37 -12.23 9.78
C ALA A 145 -1.89 -11.99 9.76
N TYR A 146 -2.34 -10.85 10.24
CA TYR A 146 -3.75 -10.47 10.26
C TYR A 146 -4.35 -10.39 8.85
N ASN A 147 -3.68 -9.71 7.92
CA ASN A 147 -4.15 -9.59 6.55
C ASN A 147 -4.11 -10.95 5.83
N ALA A 148 -3.10 -11.77 6.06
CA ALA A 148 -3.02 -13.12 5.50
C ALA A 148 -4.21 -13.99 5.94
N ILE A 149 -4.57 -13.94 7.23
CA ILE A 149 -5.73 -14.68 7.75
C ILE A 149 -7.03 -14.16 7.16
N ARG A 150 -7.21 -12.85 7.01
CA ARG A 150 -8.38 -12.26 6.37
C ARG A 150 -8.51 -12.71 4.90
N ILE A 151 -7.44 -12.59 4.12
CA ILE A 151 -7.39 -13.03 2.72
C ILE A 151 -7.71 -14.53 2.62
N ALA A 152 -7.07 -15.37 3.44
CA ALA A 152 -7.30 -16.81 3.46
C ALA A 152 -8.76 -17.14 3.82
N SER A 153 -9.35 -16.43 4.78
CA SER A 153 -10.75 -16.63 5.19
C SER A 153 -11.73 -16.21 4.11
N VAL A 154 -11.54 -15.07 3.46
CA VAL A 154 -12.37 -14.62 2.35
C VAL A 154 -12.25 -15.57 1.16
N TRP A 155 -11.04 -16.06 0.88
CA TRP A 155 -10.85 -17.09 -0.14
C TRP A 155 -11.55 -18.42 0.22
N LYS A 156 -11.41 -18.87 1.45
CA LYS A 156 -12.04 -20.13 1.91
C LYS A 156 -13.57 -20.06 1.85
N PHE A 157 -14.17 -18.94 2.30
CA PHE A 157 -15.63 -18.81 2.41
C PHE A 157 -16.30 -18.41 1.11
N TYR A 158 -15.66 -17.56 0.31
CA TYR A 158 -16.29 -16.90 -0.84
C TYR A 158 -15.55 -17.12 -2.16
N ARG A 159 -14.39 -17.79 -2.12
CA ARG A 159 -13.52 -18.01 -3.29
C ARG A 159 -13.10 -16.70 -3.96
N ILE A 160 -12.94 -15.63 -3.18
CA ILE A 160 -12.44 -14.35 -3.62
C ILE A 160 -10.99 -14.24 -3.19
N GLN A 161 -10.11 -13.90 -4.13
CA GLN A 161 -8.68 -13.67 -3.87
C GLN A 161 -8.20 -12.44 -4.64
N PRO A 162 -7.35 -11.59 -4.03
CA PRO A 162 -6.81 -10.41 -4.70
C PRO A 162 -5.70 -10.74 -5.69
N PHE A 163 -5.00 -11.87 -5.53
CA PHE A 163 -3.75 -12.18 -6.23
C PHE A 163 -3.89 -12.27 -7.74
N ALA A 164 -3.01 -11.52 -8.44
CA ALA A 164 -2.85 -11.53 -9.87
C ALA A 164 -1.38 -11.41 -10.27
N LEU A 165 -1.05 -11.78 -11.51
CA LEU A 165 0.31 -11.62 -12.04
C LEU A 165 0.70 -10.14 -12.12
N SER A 166 -0.28 -9.25 -12.33
CA SER A 166 -0.09 -7.79 -12.27
C SER A 166 0.48 -7.29 -10.95
N ASP A 167 0.14 -7.95 -9.83
CA ASP A 167 0.62 -7.54 -8.52
C ASP A 167 2.13 -7.79 -8.38
N LEU A 168 2.60 -8.92 -8.92
CA LEU A 168 4.03 -9.23 -8.95
C LEU A 168 4.80 -8.23 -9.81
N LEU A 169 4.23 -7.80 -10.94
CA LEU A 169 4.81 -6.76 -11.79
C LEU A 169 4.91 -5.42 -11.05
N VAL A 170 3.88 -5.03 -10.29
CA VAL A 170 3.89 -3.81 -9.48
C VAL A 170 5.01 -3.85 -8.44
N VAL A 171 5.17 -4.99 -7.75
CA VAL A 171 6.25 -5.18 -6.76
C VAL A 171 7.62 -5.14 -7.41
N ALA A 172 7.79 -5.81 -8.57
CA ALA A 172 9.05 -5.80 -9.32
C ALA A 172 9.41 -4.38 -9.81
N LEU A 173 8.42 -3.62 -10.30
CA LEU A 173 8.61 -2.21 -10.69
C LEU A 173 9.01 -1.34 -9.49
N ALA A 174 8.37 -1.54 -8.34
CA ALA A 174 8.72 -0.81 -7.13
C ALA A 174 10.17 -1.11 -6.69
N ALA A 175 10.57 -2.38 -6.70
CA ALA A 175 11.96 -2.78 -6.41
C ALA A 175 12.95 -2.19 -7.41
N GLY A 176 12.62 -2.19 -8.70
CA GLY A 176 13.42 -1.57 -9.76
C GLY A 176 13.61 -0.06 -9.57
N CYS A 177 12.54 0.65 -9.14
CA CYS A 177 12.62 2.08 -8.85
C CYS A 177 13.53 2.38 -7.63
N ILE A 178 13.52 1.52 -6.61
CA ILE A 178 14.46 1.65 -5.48
C ILE A 178 15.91 1.50 -5.98
N GLY A 179 16.18 0.48 -6.80
CA GLY A 179 17.50 0.28 -7.41
C GLY A 179 17.94 1.47 -8.27
N ALA A 180 17.05 1.98 -9.13
CA ALA A 180 17.32 3.14 -9.98
C ALA A 180 17.60 4.41 -9.16
N SER A 181 16.85 4.63 -8.07
CA SER A 181 17.07 5.78 -7.20
C SER A 181 18.41 5.75 -6.45
N ALA A 182 18.96 4.54 -6.20
CA ALA A 182 20.25 4.37 -5.55
C ALA A 182 21.43 4.76 -6.48
N LEU A 183 21.22 4.81 -7.80
CA LEU A 183 22.22 5.25 -8.78
C LEU A 183 22.32 6.78 -8.86
N VAL A 184 21.39 7.54 -8.30
CA VAL A 184 21.42 9.00 -8.30
C VAL A 184 22.35 9.46 -7.17
N PRO A 185 23.46 10.16 -7.49
CA PRO A 185 24.37 10.67 -6.47
C PRO A 185 23.67 11.70 -5.58
N PRO A 186 24.03 11.81 -4.29
CA PRO A 186 23.47 12.81 -3.40
C PRO A 186 23.85 14.22 -3.89
N MET A 187 22.86 15.10 -3.95
CA MET A 187 23.04 16.50 -4.33
C MET A 187 23.17 17.35 -3.08
N GLY A 188 24.05 18.38 -3.13
CA GLY A 188 24.34 19.23 -1.96
C GLY A 188 23.15 20.04 -1.42
N HIS A 189 22.04 20.13 -2.16
CA HIS A 189 20.81 20.80 -1.77
C HIS A 189 19.69 19.81 -1.55
N PHE A 190 19.24 19.63 -0.31
CA PHE A 190 18.22 18.64 0.08
C PHE A 190 16.86 18.80 -0.66
N ILE A 191 16.44 20.06 -0.97
CA ILE A 191 15.20 20.31 -1.72
C ILE A 191 15.35 19.85 -3.18
N ALA A 192 16.47 20.20 -3.83
CA ALA A 192 16.73 19.84 -5.21
C ALA A 192 16.86 18.30 -5.35
N ASP A 193 17.60 17.67 -4.45
CA ASP A 193 17.75 16.21 -4.41
C ASP A 193 16.39 15.53 -4.22
N GLY A 194 15.58 16.00 -3.26
CA GLY A 194 14.25 15.46 -2.99
C GLY A 194 13.29 15.60 -4.18
N LEU A 195 13.30 16.75 -4.86
CA LEU A 195 12.47 16.97 -6.04
C LEU A 195 12.90 16.07 -7.21
N ILE A 196 14.19 15.94 -7.48
CA ILE A 196 14.72 15.14 -8.58
C ILE A 196 14.44 13.66 -8.33
N ARG A 197 14.69 13.14 -7.13
CA ARG A 197 14.37 11.75 -6.77
C ARG A 197 12.87 11.46 -6.86
N SER A 198 12.04 12.38 -6.37
CA SER A 198 10.58 12.25 -6.46
C SER A 198 10.09 12.28 -7.92
N ALA A 199 10.63 13.18 -8.74
CA ALA A 199 10.31 13.27 -10.16
C ALA A 199 10.76 12.01 -10.91
N LEU A 200 11.96 11.48 -10.62
CA LEU A 200 12.47 10.24 -11.19
C LEU A 200 11.54 9.06 -10.87
N VAL A 201 11.16 8.89 -9.60
CA VAL A 201 10.25 7.83 -9.19
C VAL A 201 8.87 8.00 -9.84
N ALA A 202 8.34 9.22 -9.87
CA ALA A 202 7.05 9.49 -10.50
C ALA A 202 7.07 9.18 -12.01
N ALA A 203 8.15 9.54 -12.71
CA ALA A 203 8.32 9.27 -14.13
C ALA A 203 8.52 7.77 -14.42
N LEU A 204 9.42 7.11 -13.70
CA LEU A 204 9.73 5.69 -13.92
C LEU A 204 8.57 4.79 -13.50
N TYR A 205 8.09 4.93 -12.25
CA TYR A 205 7.03 4.09 -11.74
C TYR A 205 5.69 4.41 -12.39
N GLY A 206 5.29 5.69 -12.42
CA GLY A 206 4.04 6.12 -13.05
C GLY A 206 4.02 5.86 -14.54
N GLY A 207 5.12 6.12 -15.25
CA GLY A 207 5.29 5.83 -16.67
C GLY A 207 5.21 4.32 -16.97
N ALA A 208 5.83 3.48 -16.14
CA ALA A 208 5.76 2.03 -16.29
C ALA A 208 4.34 1.48 -16.03
N VAL A 209 3.68 1.92 -14.95
CA VAL A 209 2.30 1.54 -14.64
C VAL A 209 1.35 1.94 -15.77
N TYR A 210 1.52 3.14 -16.33
CA TYR A 210 0.72 3.64 -17.43
C TYR A 210 0.96 2.86 -18.72
N SER A 211 2.22 2.66 -19.13
CA SER A 211 2.61 2.01 -20.39
C SER A 211 2.24 0.52 -20.41
N LEU A 212 2.39 -0.18 -19.29
CA LEU A 212 2.00 -1.58 -19.13
C LEU A 212 0.49 -1.77 -18.95
N LYS A 213 -0.27 -0.67 -18.89
CA LYS A 213 -1.74 -0.68 -18.70
C LYS A 213 -2.20 -1.56 -17.53
N LEU A 214 -1.46 -1.53 -16.42
CA LEU A 214 -1.69 -2.41 -15.28
C LEU A 214 -3.07 -2.21 -14.66
N SER A 215 -3.57 -0.98 -14.60
CA SER A 215 -4.90 -0.67 -14.07
C SER A 215 -5.64 0.33 -14.96
N PRO A 216 -6.80 -0.06 -15.53
CA PRO A 216 -7.63 0.85 -16.33
C PRO A 216 -8.06 2.10 -15.56
N GLU A 217 -8.31 1.98 -14.26
CA GLU A 217 -8.72 3.11 -13.41
C GLU A 217 -7.60 4.12 -13.20
N ILE A 218 -6.38 3.63 -12.93
CA ILE A 218 -5.20 4.49 -12.80
C ILE A 218 -4.92 5.20 -14.12
N ASN A 219 -4.97 4.47 -15.25
CA ASN A 219 -4.73 5.06 -16.57
C ASN A 219 -5.77 6.14 -16.88
N ARG A 220 -7.06 5.91 -16.62
CA ARG A 220 -8.12 6.93 -16.79
C ARG A 220 -7.87 8.15 -15.91
N THR A 221 -7.38 7.95 -14.68
CA THR A 221 -7.08 9.06 -13.75
C THR A 221 -5.89 9.88 -14.26
N ILE A 222 -4.84 9.22 -14.74
CA ILE A 222 -3.67 9.88 -15.36
C ILE A 222 -4.11 10.67 -16.61
N ASP A 223 -4.88 10.06 -17.52
CA ASP A 223 -5.39 10.71 -18.72
C ASP A 223 -6.22 11.96 -18.40
N ARG A 224 -7.11 11.89 -17.41
CA ARG A 224 -7.89 13.04 -16.94
C ARG A 224 -7.02 14.15 -16.38
N THR A 225 -5.98 13.80 -15.63
CA THR A 225 -5.07 14.78 -15.03
C THR A 225 -4.23 15.46 -16.12
N LEU A 226 -3.67 14.69 -17.05
CA LEU A 226 -2.88 15.22 -18.17
C LEU A 226 -3.73 16.10 -19.11
N SER A 227 -4.97 15.70 -19.39
CA SER A 227 -5.88 16.51 -20.21
C SER A 227 -6.22 17.85 -19.55
N ARG A 228 -6.31 17.93 -18.22
CA ARG A 228 -6.49 19.19 -17.49
C ARG A 228 -5.26 20.10 -17.55
N LEU A 229 -4.06 19.52 -17.69
CA LEU A 229 -2.80 20.24 -17.88
C LEU A 229 -2.52 20.61 -19.35
N GLY A 230 -3.48 20.35 -20.25
CA GLY A 230 -3.34 20.64 -21.68
C GLY A 230 -2.51 19.62 -22.47
N ILE A 231 -2.03 18.56 -21.81
CA ILE A 231 -1.20 17.51 -22.45
C ILE A 231 -2.14 16.41 -22.94
N ARG A 232 -2.39 16.36 -24.25
CA ARG A 232 -3.13 15.26 -24.88
C ARG A 232 -2.14 14.18 -25.32
N LEU A 233 -2.02 13.11 -24.53
CA LEU A 233 -1.35 11.89 -25.01
C LEU A 233 -2.24 11.28 -26.09
N GLY A 234 -1.76 11.29 -27.35
CA GLY A 234 -2.51 10.76 -28.49
C GLY A 234 -2.93 9.32 -28.22
N ARG A 235 -4.23 9.05 -28.27
CA ARG A 235 -4.76 7.69 -28.30
C ARG A 235 -4.18 7.00 -29.54
N ARG A 236 -3.17 6.15 -29.37
CA ARG A 236 -2.95 5.07 -30.34
C ARG A 236 -4.06 4.04 -30.09
N ALA A 237 -4.90 3.89 -31.12
CA ALA A 237 -5.98 2.92 -31.20
C ALA A 237 -5.50 1.49 -30.93
#